data_430ee97351aa18ed35c9dc6169bec796
#
_entry.id   430ee97351aa18ed35c9dc6169bec796
#
_cell.length_a   1.000
_cell.length_b   1.000
_cell.length_c   1.000
_cell.angle_alpha   90.00
_cell.angle_beta   90.00
_cell.angle_gamma   90.00
#
_symmetry.space_group_name_H-M   'P 1'
#
loop_
_entity.id
_entity.type
_entity.pdbx_description
1 polymer ?
#
loop_
_entity_poly.entity_id
_entity_poly.type
_entity_poly.pdbx_seq_one_letter_code
_entity_poly.pdbx_strand_id
1 'polypeptide(L)'
;MIDFTRRQFLRAGFAGAAGAAIGLRAFPSVAQAPGDRPSQASAVKVLNPAGRVPVSLIIDDSTCLVNLAHFAIPQFAEVFPDRYLQDWKKLPREIPDSFVRRFAEWSHERGIKGKYSIVPYPACVGWIDRDMPGWSRRELTESLELVRTHIVPDWDIHPEMVTHTWVIDTKTGRPYPERTERFMENWRWTDGRSTDELADYMAYALRPLKNVGLPCEGITTPGGFGNRVLPQLAEATLHACRDVFQTEIPHYFRHLYTDDRSVAPLVELASNLDGHDPRCVVSIIGCTGDWFGNWDGLEIGTVDQFITKDLKGGRLPQVIDRGEPAVLVCHWPGIYCNGDETGFDIFKQVVERLHARYDNLRWMKNSEIARYWAAKELTRIDHEEHKIVLDAPFAAPLFTIQFEARADAVPKLRIAGKEQPLTEAAAPLKLSSGSWVKDKERITVCFDLPRGESVVEW
;
A
#
# COMPACT_ATOMS: atom_id res chain seq x y z
N MET A 1 33.39 1.78 -15.78
CA MET A 1 32.69 2.60 -14.75
C MET A 1 31.44 3.13 -15.43
N ILE A 2 30.29 2.52 -15.14
CA ILE A 2 29.01 2.94 -15.72
C ILE A 2 28.38 3.90 -14.72
N ASP A 3 28.22 5.12 -15.16
CA ASP A 3 27.66 6.22 -14.39
C ASP A 3 26.16 5.96 -14.19
N PHE A 4 25.78 5.52 -12.99
CA PHE A 4 24.40 5.32 -12.59
C PHE A 4 23.87 6.58 -11.91
N THR A 5 23.17 7.41 -12.65
CA THR A 5 22.47 8.56 -12.10
C THR A 5 21.32 8.12 -11.17
N ARG A 6 20.88 8.97 -10.26
CA ARG A 6 19.77 8.78 -9.30
C ARG A 6 18.46 8.31 -9.96
N ARG A 7 18.18 8.75 -11.21
CA ARG A 7 17.10 8.22 -12.06
C ARG A 7 17.21 6.73 -12.31
N GLN A 8 18.42 6.20 -12.30
CA GLN A 8 18.70 4.78 -12.52
C GLN A 8 18.57 3.96 -11.24
N PHE A 9 18.59 4.57 -10.04
CA PHE A 9 18.38 3.82 -8.80
C PHE A 9 16.90 3.47 -8.58
N LEU A 10 15.99 4.38 -8.79
CA LEU A 10 14.57 4.05 -8.87
C LEU A 10 14.30 3.10 -10.06
N ARG A 11 15.07 3.20 -11.14
CA ARG A 11 15.02 2.27 -12.28
C ARG A 11 15.82 0.98 -12.06
N ALA A 12 16.92 0.98 -11.31
CA ALA A 12 17.76 -0.21 -11.10
C ALA A 12 17.19 -1.17 -10.05
N GLY A 13 16.31 -0.72 -9.16
CA GLY A 13 15.43 -1.63 -8.43
C GLY A 13 14.49 -2.39 -9.37
N PHE A 14 14.31 -1.90 -10.60
CA PHE A 14 13.37 -2.42 -11.61
C PHE A 14 14.02 -2.88 -12.93
N ALA A 15 15.31 -2.63 -13.16
CA ALA A 15 15.98 -2.91 -14.41
C ALA A 15 17.22 -3.79 -14.21
N GLY A 16 17.03 -4.95 -13.64
CA GLY A 16 17.98 -6.05 -13.73
C GLY A 16 17.72 -6.88 -14.96
N ALA A 17 17.79 -6.34 -16.17
CA ALA A 17 18.03 -7.04 -17.43
C ALA A 17 17.77 -6.13 -18.64
N ALA A 18 18.78 -5.40 -19.07
CA ALA A 18 18.84 -4.95 -20.46
C ALA A 18 20.31 -4.96 -20.90
N GLY A 19 20.71 -6.03 -21.59
CA GLY A 19 22.02 -6.13 -22.22
C GLY A 19 22.48 -7.53 -22.51
N ALA A 20 21.76 -8.29 -23.29
CA ALA A 20 22.24 -9.29 -24.23
C ALA A 20 21.06 -9.78 -25.06
N ALA A 21 21.05 -9.52 -26.35
CA ALA A 21 20.10 -10.09 -27.31
C ALA A 21 20.38 -11.57 -27.47
N ILE A 22 19.76 -12.39 -26.63
CA ILE A 22 19.51 -13.82 -26.88
C ILE A 22 18.05 -13.99 -26.51
N GLY A 23 17.25 -14.56 -27.42
CA GLY A 23 15.80 -14.70 -27.35
C GLY A 23 15.22 -15.03 -25.97
N LEU A 24 15.01 -14.05 -25.19
CA LEU A 24 14.34 -14.16 -23.90
C LEU A 24 12.84 -14.22 -24.18
N ARG A 25 12.28 -15.42 -24.07
CA ARG A 25 10.86 -15.57 -23.77
C ARG A 25 10.55 -14.60 -22.63
N ALA A 26 9.54 -13.75 -22.81
CA ALA A 26 9.00 -12.94 -21.74
C ALA A 26 8.79 -13.85 -20.54
N PHE A 27 9.57 -13.65 -19.47
CA PHE A 27 9.23 -14.25 -18.19
C PHE A 27 7.89 -13.66 -17.80
N PRO A 28 6.91 -14.48 -17.41
CA PRO A 28 5.69 -13.94 -16.84
C PRO A 28 6.07 -13.07 -15.64
N SER A 29 5.47 -11.90 -15.60
CA SER A 29 5.57 -10.99 -14.48
C SER A 29 5.44 -11.77 -13.17
N VAL A 30 6.41 -11.60 -12.29
CA VAL A 30 6.44 -12.04 -10.89
C VAL A 30 5.65 -13.33 -10.67
N ALA A 31 6.33 -14.44 -10.48
CA ALA A 31 5.67 -15.68 -10.13
C ALA A 31 4.84 -15.41 -8.87
N GLN A 32 3.52 -15.39 -9.01
CA GLN A 32 2.64 -15.48 -7.85
C GLN A 32 3.10 -16.68 -7.04
N ALA A 33 3.22 -16.51 -5.72
CA ALA A 33 3.49 -17.65 -4.87
C ALA A 33 2.45 -18.74 -5.17
N PRO A 34 2.85 -20.02 -5.31
CA PRO A 34 1.90 -21.09 -5.58
C PRO A 34 0.87 -21.10 -4.46
N GLY A 35 -0.40 -21.13 -4.80
CA GLY A 35 -1.49 -21.12 -3.84
C GLY A 35 -2.82 -21.38 -4.50
N ASP A 36 -3.83 -21.54 -3.66
CA ASP A 36 -5.17 -21.80 -4.11
C ASP A 36 -5.72 -20.65 -4.96
N ARG A 37 -6.30 -20.99 -6.10
CA ARG A 37 -7.03 -20.03 -6.97
C ARG A 37 -8.38 -20.66 -7.31
N PRO A 38 -9.43 -20.24 -6.60
CA PRO A 38 -10.76 -20.79 -6.84
C PRO A 38 -11.25 -20.40 -8.23
N SER A 39 -12.16 -21.22 -8.76
CA SER A 39 -12.82 -20.95 -10.03
C SER A 39 -13.73 -19.74 -9.92
N GLN A 40 -13.78 -18.94 -10.99
CA GLN A 40 -14.71 -17.83 -11.13
C GLN A 40 -15.39 -17.92 -12.49
N ALA A 41 -16.73 -17.98 -12.50
CA ALA A 41 -17.51 -18.03 -13.71
C ALA A 41 -17.28 -16.78 -14.57
N SER A 42 -16.86 -16.94 -15.81
CA SER A 42 -16.53 -15.82 -16.73
C SER A 42 -17.73 -14.91 -17.06
N ALA A 43 -18.96 -15.39 -16.87
CA ALA A 43 -20.17 -14.60 -17.02
C ALA A 43 -20.42 -13.60 -15.89
N VAL A 44 -19.66 -13.70 -14.79
CA VAL A 44 -19.76 -12.80 -13.63
C VAL A 44 -18.48 -11.99 -13.52
N LYS A 45 -18.60 -10.66 -13.58
CA LYS A 45 -17.48 -9.75 -13.43
C LYS A 45 -17.46 -9.15 -12.03
N VAL A 46 -16.38 -9.33 -11.29
CA VAL A 46 -16.17 -8.59 -10.04
C VAL A 46 -15.59 -7.21 -10.37
N LEU A 47 -16.35 -6.17 -10.07
CA LEU A 47 -15.96 -4.78 -10.28
C LEU A 47 -15.14 -4.22 -9.13
N ASN A 48 -14.75 -2.96 -9.19
CA ASN A 48 -14.21 -2.21 -8.05
C ASN A 48 -15.30 -1.93 -7.01
N PRO A 49 -14.93 -1.62 -5.74
CA PRO A 49 -15.90 -1.40 -4.66
C PRO A 49 -16.93 -0.32 -5.02
N ALA A 50 -18.21 -0.69 -5.01
CA ALA A 50 -19.35 0.14 -5.46
C ALA A 50 -19.16 0.74 -6.87
N GLY A 51 -18.43 0.04 -7.77
CA GLY A 51 -18.13 0.50 -9.13
C GLY A 51 -17.19 1.70 -9.21
N ARG A 52 -16.47 2.04 -8.13
CA ARG A 52 -15.59 3.21 -8.05
C ARG A 52 -14.12 2.82 -8.07
N VAL A 53 -13.28 3.62 -8.71
CA VAL A 53 -11.84 3.36 -8.77
C VAL A 53 -11.19 3.70 -7.44
N PRO A 54 -10.51 2.74 -6.78
CA PRO A 54 -9.76 3.01 -5.56
C PRO A 54 -8.61 3.99 -5.80
N VAL A 55 -8.45 4.94 -4.88
CA VAL A 55 -7.30 5.85 -4.82
C VAL A 55 -6.69 5.77 -3.43
N SER A 56 -5.37 5.80 -3.33
CA SER A 56 -4.64 5.78 -2.07
C SER A 56 -3.37 6.61 -2.18
N LEU A 57 -2.86 7.11 -1.06
CA LEU A 57 -1.53 7.70 -0.99
C LEU A 57 -0.66 6.87 -0.03
N ILE A 58 0.48 6.42 -0.50
CA ILE A 58 1.53 5.82 0.31
C ILE A 58 2.51 6.91 0.71
N ILE A 59 2.71 7.09 2.02
CA ILE A 59 3.73 7.97 2.58
C ILE A 59 4.78 7.09 3.24
N ASP A 60 5.98 7.10 2.67
CA ASP A 60 7.16 6.41 3.18
C ASP A 60 8.04 7.38 3.98
N ASP A 61 9.03 6.88 4.71
CA ASP A 61 10.02 7.62 5.50
C ASP A 61 9.41 8.50 6.62
N SER A 62 8.13 8.32 6.94
CA SER A 62 7.53 9.07 8.03
C SER A 62 7.89 8.49 9.40
N THR A 63 8.00 9.37 10.36
CA THR A 63 8.41 9.07 11.73
C THR A 63 7.67 10.01 12.69
N CYS A 64 7.79 9.76 13.99
CA CYS A 64 7.48 10.77 14.99
C CYS A 64 8.69 11.70 15.15
N LEU A 65 8.50 13.00 14.99
CA LEU A 65 9.50 14.07 15.20
C LEU A 65 10.68 14.07 14.23
N VAL A 66 11.33 12.94 14.01
CA VAL A 66 12.58 12.83 13.27
C VAL A 66 12.39 13.10 11.77
N ASN A 67 13.20 13.98 11.17
CA ASN A 67 13.36 14.01 9.73
C ASN A 67 14.35 12.90 9.31
N LEU A 68 13.83 11.81 8.76
CA LEU A 68 14.63 10.63 8.46
C LEU A 68 15.79 10.96 7.50
N ALA A 69 15.58 11.80 6.50
CA ALA A 69 16.60 12.18 5.53
C ALA A 69 17.85 12.83 6.18
N HIS A 70 17.65 13.70 7.19
CA HIS A 70 18.74 14.34 7.91
C HIS A 70 19.71 13.32 8.53
N PHE A 71 19.18 12.24 9.11
CA PHE A 71 19.99 11.24 9.84
C PHE A 71 20.42 10.07 8.95
N ALA A 72 19.66 9.75 7.89
CA ALA A 72 19.95 8.63 7.02
C ALA A 72 21.05 8.94 5.98
N ILE A 73 21.08 10.14 5.41
CA ILE A 73 22.08 10.54 4.40
C ILE A 73 23.52 10.27 4.87
N PRO A 74 23.97 10.71 6.05
CA PRO A 74 25.34 10.44 6.49
C PRO A 74 25.63 8.95 6.67
N GLN A 75 24.65 8.15 7.07
CA GLN A 75 24.81 6.70 7.20
C GLN A 75 24.92 6.00 5.84
N PHE A 76 24.14 6.45 4.87
CA PHE A 76 24.25 5.97 3.49
C PHE A 76 25.59 6.36 2.86
N ALA A 77 26.10 7.56 3.16
CA ALA A 77 27.40 8.03 2.70
C ALA A 77 28.58 7.21 3.27
N GLU A 78 28.44 6.59 4.46
CA GLU A 78 29.47 5.66 4.99
C GLU A 78 29.72 4.47 4.04
N VAL A 79 28.68 4.00 3.33
CA VAL A 79 28.77 2.86 2.41
C VAL A 79 28.93 3.30 0.94
N PHE A 80 28.32 4.42 0.57
CA PHE A 80 28.29 4.93 -0.80
C PHE A 80 28.64 6.42 -0.85
N PRO A 81 29.89 6.80 -0.50
CA PRO A 81 30.31 8.21 -0.35
C PRO A 81 30.14 9.03 -1.64
N ASP A 82 30.35 8.41 -2.81
CA ASP A 82 30.22 9.09 -4.09
C ASP A 82 28.75 9.28 -4.55
N ARG A 83 27.80 8.74 -3.81
CA ARG A 83 26.39 8.72 -4.17
C ARG A 83 25.54 9.63 -3.30
N TYR A 84 25.82 9.71 -2.01
CA TYR A 84 25.08 10.50 -1.03
C TYR A 84 25.88 11.76 -0.67
N LEU A 85 25.86 12.71 -1.61
CA LEU A 85 26.65 13.95 -1.54
C LEU A 85 25.87 15.15 -0.98
N GLN A 86 24.60 14.94 -0.62
CA GLN A 86 23.75 16.00 -0.09
C GLN A 86 24.34 16.58 1.19
N ASP A 87 24.27 17.91 1.30
CA ASP A 87 24.63 18.61 2.55
C ASP A 87 23.51 18.41 3.59
N TRP A 88 23.49 17.22 4.19
CA TRP A 88 22.47 16.81 5.15
C TRP A 88 22.36 17.76 6.36
N LYS A 89 23.43 18.52 6.68
CA LYS A 89 23.42 19.47 7.78
C LYS A 89 22.51 20.67 7.52
N LYS A 90 22.16 20.93 6.27
CA LYS A 90 21.17 21.95 5.89
C LYS A 90 19.74 21.48 5.99
N LEU A 91 19.50 20.18 6.07
CA LEU A 91 18.16 19.65 6.25
C LEU A 91 17.71 19.84 7.70
N PRO A 92 16.44 20.17 7.97
CA PRO A 92 15.93 20.23 9.33
C PRO A 92 16.02 18.84 9.98
N ARG A 93 16.33 18.81 11.27
CA ARG A 93 16.41 17.57 12.06
C ARG A 93 15.04 16.96 12.33
N GLU A 94 14.01 17.77 12.21
CA GLU A 94 12.64 17.48 12.62
C GLU A 94 11.66 17.85 11.51
N ILE A 95 10.62 17.02 11.36
CA ILE A 95 9.39 17.42 10.68
C ILE A 95 8.38 17.68 11.79
N PRO A 96 7.94 18.94 11.98
CA PRO A 96 7.22 19.33 13.19
C PRO A 96 5.78 18.80 13.22
N ASP A 97 5.29 18.47 14.39
CA ASP A 97 3.91 18.00 14.62
C ASP A 97 2.84 19.00 14.13
N SER A 98 3.18 20.29 14.06
CA SER A 98 2.29 21.30 13.46
C SER A 98 2.05 21.05 11.97
N PHE A 99 3.06 20.55 11.23
CA PHE A 99 2.90 20.15 9.84
C PHE A 99 2.10 18.84 9.71
N VAL A 100 2.41 17.84 10.54
CA VAL A 100 1.67 16.57 10.60
C VAL A 100 0.18 16.85 10.82
N ARG A 101 -0.16 17.73 11.75
CA ARG A 101 -1.55 18.12 12.04
C ARG A 101 -2.22 18.77 10.83
N ARG A 102 -1.58 19.78 10.22
CA ARG A 102 -2.15 20.46 9.04
C ARG A 102 -2.39 19.50 7.87
N PHE A 103 -1.45 18.59 7.63
CA PHE A 103 -1.59 17.57 6.60
C PHE A 103 -2.76 16.63 6.89
N ALA A 104 -2.86 16.14 8.13
CA ALA A 104 -3.91 15.22 8.55
C ALA A 104 -5.30 15.86 8.47
N GLU A 105 -5.46 17.07 9.01
CA GLU A 105 -6.71 17.81 8.98
C GLU A 105 -7.17 18.11 7.53
N TRP A 106 -6.25 18.59 6.70
CA TRP A 106 -6.55 18.87 5.28
C TRP A 106 -6.96 17.59 4.52
N SER A 107 -6.29 16.49 4.78
CA SER A 107 -6.60 15.19 4.18
C SER A 107 -7.95 14.65 4.65
N HIS A 108 -8.22 14.73 5.95
CA HIS A 108 -9.48 14.29 6.55
C HIS A 108 -10.69 15.04 5.97
N GLU A 109 -10.62 16.37 5.88
CA GLU A 109 -11.67 17.21 5.30
C GLU A 109 -12.05 16.82 3.88
N ARG A 110 -11.14 16.17 3.14
CA ARG A 110 -11.33 15.76 1.74
C ARG A 110 -11.55 14.25 1.58
N GLY A 111 -11.66 13.54 2.71
CA GLY A 111 -11.86 12.09 2.75
C GLY A 111 -10.69 11.30 2.15
N ILE A 112 -9.50 11.87 2.15
CA ILE A 112 -8.28 11.25 1.63
C ILE A 112 -7.82 10.19 2.61
N LYS A 113 -7.47 9.02 2.08
CA LYS A 113 -6.98 7.88 2.84
C LYS A 113 -5.72 7.30 2.21
N GLY A 114 -4.97 6.54 3.01
CA GLY A 114 -3.76 5.91 2.52
C GLY A 114 -3.01 5.10 3.57
N LYS A 115 -1.69 5.09 3.44
CA LYS A 115 -0.74 4.48 4.37
C LYS A 115 0.31 5.50 4.80
N TYR A 116 0.62 5.52 6.07
CA TYR A 116 1.62 6.37 6.70
C TYR A 116 2.64 5.48 7.42
N SER A 117 3.92 5.59 7.07
CA SER A 117 4.97 4.84 7.76
C SER A 117 5.21 5.38 9.17
N ILE A 118 5.59 4.52 10.08
CA ILE A 118 6.24 4.88 11.34
C ILE A 118 7.46 3.99 11.51
N VAL A 119 8.63 4.52 11.22
CA VAL A 119 9.90 3.82 11.44
C VAL A 119 10.14 3.70 12.95
N PRO A 120 10.24 2.48 13.51
CA PRO A 120 10.28 2.30 14.98
C PRO A 120 11.54 2.81 15.66
N TYR A 121 12.68 2.80 14.94
CA TYR A 121 14.00 3.25 15.41
C TYR A 121 14.69 4.09 14.31
N PRO A 122 14.10 5.24 13.90
CA PRO A 122 14.48 5.97 12.71
C PRO A 122 15.97 6.30 12.69
N ALA A 123 16.69 5.82 11.68
CA ALA A 123 18.13 5.99 11.48
C ALA A 123 18.95 5.77 12.78
N CYS A 124 18.53 4.85 13.61
CA CYS A 124 19.17 4.56 14.91
C CYS A 124 19.23 5.77 15.88
N VAL A 125 18.36 6.75 15.74
CA VAL A 125 18.32 7.94 16.63
C VAL A 125 17.74 7.58 17.99
N GLY A 126 16.56 6.94 18.03
CA GLY A 126 15.87 6.54 19.25
C GLY A 126 14.63 5.72 18.97
N TRP A 127 14.17 4.97 19.94
CA TRP A 127 13.01 4.07 19.83
C TRP A 127 11.71 4.78 20.18
N ILE A 128 10.70 4.65 19.35
CA ILE A 128 9.37 5.27 19.57
C ILE A 128 8.67 4.77 20.85
N ASP A 129 8.98 3.55 21.30
CA ASP A 129 8.40 2.94 22.50
C ASP A 129 9.27 3.13 23.75
N ARG A 130 10.36 3.85 23.68
CA ARG A 130 11.29 4.10 24.78
C ARG A 130 11.60 5.58 24.92
N ASP A 131 12.64 6.02 24.23
CA ASP A 131 13.11 7.42 24.24
C ASP A 131 13.68 7.80 22.86
N MET A 132 13.63 9.10 22.58
CA MET A 132 14.13 9.70 21.34
C MET A 132 15.17 10.77 21.70
N PRO A 133 16.47 10.44 21.74
CA PRO A 133 17.52 11.40 22.10
C PRO A 133 17.48 12.67 21.24
N GLY A 134 17.41 13.81 21.92
CA GLY A 134 17.25 15.12 21.27
C GLY A 134 15.84 15.70 21.40
N TRP A 135 14.89 14.90 21.86
CA TRP A 135 13.51 15.32 22.20
C TRP A 135 13.15 14.82 23.59
N SER A 136 12.28 15.55 24.27
CA SER A 136 11.77 15.14 25.57
C SER A 136 10.76 13.98 25.41
N ARG A 137 10.59 13.20 26.49
CA ARG A 137 9.55 12.15 26.50
C ARG A 137 8.15 12.71 26.30
N ARG A 138 7.92 13.96 26.72
CA ARG A 138 6.64 14.64 26.50
C ARG A 138 6.41 14.89 25.01
N GLU A 139 7.38 15.44 24.28
CA GLU A 139 7.28 15.67 22.83
C GLU A 139 7.00 14.37 22.08
N LEU A 140 7.72 13.29 22.40
CA LEU A 140 7.47 11.98 21.77
C LEU A 140 6.04 11.46 22.09
N THR A 141 5.57 11.65 23.33
CA THR A 141 4.22 11.21 23.71
C THR A 141 3.15 12.03 22.97
N GLU A 142 3.31 13.34 22.86
CA GLU A 142 2.41 14.24 22.14
C GLU A 142 2.38 13.92 20.63
N SER A 143 3.54 13.64 20.03
CA SER A 143 3.65 13.22 18.63
C SER A 143 2.96 11.88 18.36
N LEU A 144 3.17 10.89 19.22
CA LEU A 144 2.47 9.60 19.14
C LEU A 144 0.95 9.76 19.30
N GLU A 145 0.50 10.63 20.17
CA GLU A 145 -0.93 10.92 20.35
C GLU A 145 -1.52 11.59 19.10
N LEU A 146 -0.79 12.52 18.50
CA LEU A 146 -1.17 13.12 17.23
C LEU A 146 -1.35 12.06 16.13
N VAL A 147 -0.41 11.13 16.00
CA VAL A 147 -0.54 10.02 15.04
C VAL A 147 -1.78 9.19 15.33
N ARG A 148 -2.01 8.79 16.59
CA ARG A 148 -3.18 7.98 16.95
C ARG A 148 -4.51 8.67 16.65
N THR A 149 -4.60 9.97 16.91
CA THR A 149 -5.86 10.71 16.84
C THR A 149 -6.17 11.33 15.50
N HIS A 150 -5.15 11.68 14.70
CA HIS A 150 -5.32 12.40 13.43
C HIS A 150 -4.90 11.59 12.20
N ILE A 151 -3.93 10.68 12.35
CA ILE A 151 -3.46 9.86 11.21
C ILE A 151 -4.22 8.52 11.15
N VAL A 152 -4.21 7.73 12.22
CA VAL A 152 -4.80 6.38 12.26
C VAL A 152 -6.25 6.29 11.74
N PRO A 153 -7.16 7.25 11.98
CA PRO A 153 -8.53 7.17 11.47
C PRO A 153 -8.61 6.97 9.94
N ASP A 154 -7.74 7.63 9.18
CA ASP A 154 -7.77 7.63 7.72
C ASP A 154 -6.57 6.93 7.06
N TRP A 155 -5.56 6.54 7.83
CA TRP A 155 -4.31 5.98 7.34
C TRP A 155 -3.96 4.67 8.02
N ASP A 156 -3.52 3.68 7.24
CA ASP A 156 -2.83 2.51 7.80
C ASP A 156 -1.46 2.92 8.35
N ILE A 157 -1.04 2.31 9.44
CA ILE A 157 0.32 2.46 9.94
C ILE A 157 1.13 1.23 9.53
N HIS A 158 2.28 1.46 8.90
CA HIS A 158 3.26 0.41 8.62
C HIS A 158 4.60 0.73 9.25
N PRO A 159 5.36 -0.25 9.75
CA PRO A 159 6.79 -0.07 9.92
C PRO A 159 7.42 0.00 8.53
N GLU A 160 8.49 0.75 8.41
CA GLU A 160 9.37 0.69 7.24
C GLU A 160 10.67 0.01 7.67
N MET A 161 10.57 -1.25 8.02
CA MET A 161 11.47 -2.07 8.80
C MET A 161 11.80 -1.43 10.17
N VAL A 162 12.99 -1.69 10.70
CA VAL A 162 13.33 -1.24 12.06
C VAL A 162 13.90 0.16 12.06
N THR A 163 14.91 0.43 11.22
CA THR A 163 15.66 1.69 11.22
C THR A 163 15.56 2.47 9.92
N HIS A 164 15.19 1.83 8.84
CA HIS A 164 15.33 2.31 7.47
C HIS A 164 16.79 2.50 7.02
N THR A 165 17.77 2.18 7.85
CA THR A 165 19.20 2.30 7.57
C THR A 165 19.97 1.05 7.96
N TRP A 166 20.65 1.06 9.11
CA TRP A 166 21.42 -0.09 9.60
C TRP A 166 20.54 -1.21 10.14
N VAL A 167 20.89 -2.42 9.77
CA VAL A 167 20.22 -3.62 10.31
C VAL A 167 20.52 -3.77 11.80
N ILE A 168 19.50 -4.11 12.56
CA ILE A 168 19.59 -4.37 14.00
C ILE A 168 19.81 -5.86 14.26
N ASP A 169 20.76 -6.18 15.12
CA ASP A 169 20.79 -7.48 15.79
C ASP A 169 19.63 -7.53 16.81
N THR A 170 18.61 -8.32 16.50
CA THR A 170 17.38 -8.40 17.30
C THR A 170 17.61 -8.95 18.71
N LYS A 171 18.75 -9.62 18.96
CA LYS A 171 19.13 -10.13 20.30
C LYS A 171 19.66 -9.03 21.22
N THR A 172 20.37 -8.07 20.64
CA THR A 172 21.00 -6.99 21.40
C THR A 172 20.26 -5.66 21.29
N GLY A 173 19.40 -5.50 20.27
CA GLY A 173 18.72 -4.25 19.93
C GLY A 173 19.66 -3.16 19.37
N ARG A 174 20.86 -3.53 18.92
CA ARG A 174 21.88 -2.63 18.41
C ARG A 174 22.18 -2.88 16.94
N PRO A 175 22.59 -1.83 16.19
CA PRO A 175 23.07 -2.04 14.83
C PRO A 175 24.29 -2.98 14.82
N TYR A 176 24.35 -3.82 13.78
CA TYR A 176 25.58 -4.58 13.52
C TYR A 176 26.76 -3.62 13.33
N PRO A 177 27.99 -4.02 13.76
CA PRO A 177 29.16 -3.14 13.64
C PRO A 177 29.67 -2.98 12.21
N GLU A 178 29.34 -3.91 11.32
CA GLU A 178 29.78 -3.92 9.93
C GLU A 178 29.08 -2.80 9.12
N ARG A 179 29.86 -1.94 8.48
CA ARG A 179 29.38 -0.82 7.68
C ARG A 179 29.46 -1.15 6.18
N THR A 180 28.56 -2.05 5.73
CA THR A 180 28.48 -2.50 4.34
C THR A 180 27.03 -2.57 3.89
N GLU A 181 26.80 -2.62 2.57
CA GLU A 181 25.45 -2.81 1.98
C GLU A 181 24.71 -4.06 2.48
N ARG A 182 25.43 -5.08 2.99
CA ARG A 182 24.84 -6.31 3.53
C ARG A 182 24.23 -6.13 4.91
N PHE A 183 24.59 -5.05 5.59
CA PHE A 183 24.05 -4.72 6.91
C PHE A 183 23.21 -3.44 6.88
N MET A 184 22.63 -3.13 5.72
CA MET A 184 21.67 -2.05 5.55
C MET A 184 20.32 -2.61 5.06
N GLU A 185 19.22 -2.15 5.66
CA GLU A 185 17.86 -2.57 5.33
C GLU A 185 17.51 -2.24 3.87
N ASN A 186 17.96 -1.11 3.35
CA ASN A 186 17.66 -0.65 1.99
C ASN A 186 18.36 -1.45 0.88
N TRP A 187 19.30 -2.34 1.19
CA TRP A 187 20.09 -2.99 0.14
C TRP A 187 20.06 -4.51 0.20
N ARG A 188 21.04 -5.14 0.81
CA ARG A 188 21.31 -6.56 0.55
C ARG A 188 21.15 -7.46 1.78
N TRP A 189 20.68 -6.93 2.88
CA TRP A 189 20.57 -7.73 4.11
C TRP A 189 19.67 -8.97 3.93
N THR A 190 18.61 -8.84 3.14
CA THR A 190 17.65 -9.94 2.91
C THR A 190 18.15 -11.03 1.98
N ASP A 191 19.28 -10.80 1.28
CA ASP A 191 19.81 -11.79 0.32
C ASP A 191 20.12 -13.12 1.02
N GLY A 192 19.39 -14.17 0.62
CA GLY A 192 19.58 -15.52 1.14
C GLY A 192 19.02 -15.78 2.54
N ARG A 193 18.23 -14.86 3.09
CA ARG A 193 17.53 -15.08 4.38
C ARG A 193 16.37 -16.05 4.21
N SER A 194 16.16 -16.87 5.25
CA SER A 194 15.00 -17.75 5.35
C SER A 194 13.72 -16.96 5.68
N THR A 195 12.57 -17.59 5.46
CA THR A 195 11.27 -17.06 5.89
C THR A 195 11.26 -16.71 7.38
N ASP A 196 11.79 -17.60 8.23
CA ASP A 196 11.79 -17.40 9.69
C ASP A 196 12.65 -16.21 10.11
N GLU A 197 13.87 -16.06 9.53
CA GLU A 197 14.73 -14.90 9.81
C GLU A 197 14.08 -13.59 9.40
N LEU A 198 13.38 -13.56 8.27
CA LEU A 198 12.64 -12.39 7.79
C LEU A 198 11.43 -12.11 8.69
N ALA A 199 10.66 -13.13 9.06
CA ALA A 199 9.50 -13.02 9.93
C ALA A 199 9.88 -12.49 11.32
N ASP A 200 10.96 -13.00 11.91
CA ASP A 200 11.48 -12.52 13.19
C ASP A 200 11.88 -11.05 13.15
N TYR A 201 12.54 -10.63 12.07
CA TYR A 201 12.96 -9.24 11.88
C TYR A 201 11.76 -8.29 11.68
N MET A 202 10.79 -8.70 10.87
CA MET A 202 9.55 -7.95 10.67
C MET A 202 8.73 -7.86 11.96
N ALA A 203 8.61 -8.97 12.70
CA ALA A 203 7.93 -8.98 14.00
C ALA A 203 8.64 -8.06 14.99
N TYR A 204 9.98 -7.98 14.93
CA TYR A 204 10.76 -7.05 15.75
C TYR A 204 10.43 -5.59 15.41
N ALA A 205 10.20 -5.26 14.14
CA ALA A 205 9.77 -3.91 13.71
C ALA A 205 8.31 -3.60 14.13
N LEU A 206 7.42 -4.61 14.14
CA LEU A 206 6.01 -4.43 14.48
C LEU A 206 5.75 -4.25 15.99
N ARG A 207 6.56 -4.88 16.86
CA ARG A 207 6.36 -4.84 18.31
C ARG A 207 6.41 -3.43 18.90
N PRO A 208 7.34 -2.53 18.56
CA PRO A 208 7.31 -1.14 19.04
C PRO A 208 6.03 -0.39 18.68
N LEU A 209 5.48 -0.61 17.48
CA LEU A 209 4.18 -0.03 17.09
C LEU A 209 3.07 -0.51 18.01
N LYS A 210 3.02 -1.81 18.28
CA LYS A 210 2.05 -2.40 19.23
C LYS A 210 2.23 -1.84 20.64
N ASN A 211 3.48 -1.69 21.11
CA ASN A 211 3.78 -1.17 22.45
C ASN A 211 3.25 0.27 22.65
N VAL A 212 3.25 1.07 21.58
CA VAL A 212 2.73 2.45 21.63
C VAL A 212 1.26 2.55 21.17
N GLY A 213 0.56 1.42 20.98
CA GLY A 213 -0.87 1.40 20.64
C GLY A 213 -1.21 1.85 19.22
N LEU A 214 -0.28 1.70 18.28
CA LEU A 214 -0.53 1.94 16.85
C LEU A 214 -0.96 0.63 16.17
N PRO A 215 -2.16 0.54 15.57
CA PRO A 215 -2.59 -0.64 14.84
C PRO A 215 -1.80 -0.79 13.54
N CYS A 216 -1.51 -2.04 13.16
CA CYS A 216 -0.77 -2.30 11.93
C CYS A 216 -1.20 -3.62 11.30
N GLU A 217 -1.57 -3.59 10.02
CA GLU A 217 -2.00 -4.76 9.26
C GLU A 217 -1.05 -5.12 8.10
N GLY A 218 0.05 -4.39 7.95
CA GLY A 218 0.97 -4.59 6.85
C GLY A 218 2.36 -4.03 7.12
N ILE A 219 3.21 -4.13 6.12
CA ILE A 219 4.59 -3.63 6.16
C ILE A 219 4.95 -2.84 4.91
N THR A 220 5.92 -1.96 5.03
CA THR A 220 6.60 -1.32 3.90
C THR A 220 8.06 -1.80 3.86
N THR A 221 8.54 -2.12 2.67
CA THR A 221 9.91 -2.58 2.48
C THR A 221 10.79 -1.45 1.95
N PRO A 222 11.82 -1.00 2.70
CA PRO A 222 12.69 0.07 2.24
C PRO A 222 13.59 -0.40 1.09
N GLY A 223 13.75 0.43 0.09
CA GLY A 223 14.71 0.23 -1.01
C GLY A 223 14.72 -1.17 -1.61
N GLY A 224 15.84 -1.89 -1.44
CA GLY A 224 16.06 -3.25 -1.96
C GLY A 224 15.58 -4.40 -1.07
N PHE A 225 15.02 -4.11 0.11
CA PHE A 225 14.57 -5.14 1.06
C PHE A 225 13.60 -6.13 0.40
N GLY A 226 13.89 -7.42 0.48
CA GLY A 226 13.04 -8.50 -0.04
C GLY A 226 13.11 -8.75 -1.55
N ASN A 227 13.77 -7.90 -2.35
CA ASN A 227 13.79 -7.98 -3.81
C ASN A 227 14.20 -9.33 -4.40
N ARG A 228 15.05 -10.07 -3.70
CA ARG A 228 15.59 -11.35 -4.18
C ARG A 228 15.03 -12.55 -3.45
N VAL A 229 14.05 -12.35 -2.60
CA VAL A 229 13.43 -13.38 -1.76
C VAL A 229 11.91 -13.16 -1.66
N LEU A 230 11.26 -12.85 -2.78
CA LEU A 230 9.83 -12.49 -2.82
C LEU A 230 8.90 -13.57 -2.23
N PRO A 231 9.08 -14.88 -2.50
CA PRO A 231 8.24 -15.89 -1.86
C PRO A 231 8.40 -15.91 -0.34
N GLN A 232 9.65 -15.82 0.14
CA GLN A 232 9.95 -15.77 1.58
C GLN A 232 9.42 -14.46 2.20
N LEU A 233 9.46 -13.34 1.48
CA LEU A 233 8.91 -12.05 1.92
C LEU A 233 7.41 -12.14 2.18
N ALA A 234 6.65 -12.72 1.25
CA ALA A 234 5.20 -12.89 1.40
C ALA A 234 4.86 -13.76 2.61
N GLU A 235 5.51 -14.91 2.72
CA GLU A 235 5.28 -15.85 3.84
C GLU A 235 5.71 -15.25 5.18
N ALA A 236 6.87 -14.57 5.24
CA ALA A 236 7.35 -13.87 6.42
C ALA A 236 6.39 -12.74 6.86
N THR A 237 5.82 -12.01 5.90
CA THR A 237 4.80 -10.98 6.18
C THR A 237 3.56 -11.60 6.84
N LEU A 238 3.09 -12.76 6.33
CA LEU A 238 1.99 -13.50 6.95
C LEU A 238 2.29 -13.83 8.41
N HIS A 239 3.45 -14.43 8.65
CA HIS A 239 3.84 -14.87 9.98
C HIS A 239 4.00 -13.70 10.95
N ALA A 240 4.74 -12.67 10.56
CA ALA A 240 5.02 -11.51 11.43
C ALA A 240 3.75 -10.72 11.80
N CYS A 241 2.90 -10.41 10.82
CA CYS A 241 1.67 -9.65 11.07
C CYS A 241 0.66 -10.45 11.89
N ARG A 242 0.56 -11.77 11.67
CA ARG A 242 -0.29 -12.63 12.49
C ARG A 242 0.25 -12.81 13.91
N ASP A 243 1.55 -13.00 14.09
CA ASP A 243 2.16 -13.12 15.42
C ASP A 243 1.92 -11.88 16.27
N VAL A 244 2.17 -10.70 15.71
CA VAL A 244 2.13 -9.46 16.48
C VAL A 244 0.71 -8.88 16.60
N PHE A 245 -0.05 -8.81 15.49
CA PHE A 245 -1.33 -8.12 15.43
C PHE A 245 -2.53 -9.02 15.14
N GLN A 246 -2.34 -10.30 14.91
CA GLN A 246 -3.40 -11.26 14.55
C GLN A 246 -4.14 -10.84 13.26
N THR A 247 -3.44 -10.21 12.33
CA THR A 247 -3.99 -9.68 11.09
C THR A 247 -4.56 -10.80 10.23
N GLU A 248 -5.80 -10.63 9.77
CA GLU A 248 -6.48 -11.60 8.91
C GLU A 248 -5.89 -11.63 7.50
N ILE A 249 -5.69 -10.46 6.88
CA ILE A 249 -5.16 -10.28 5.53
C ILE A 249 -3.94 -9.35 5.59
N PRO A 250 -2.76 -9.87 5.94
CA PRO A 250 -1.54 -9.09 5.87
C PRO A 250 -1.28 -8.57 4.44
N HIS A 251 -0.74 -7.37 4.35
CA HIS A 251 -0.37 -6.79 3.08
C HIS A 251 0.98 -6.09 3.17
N TYR A 252 1.59 -5.85 2.01
CA TYR A 252 2.83 -5.09 1.97
C TYR A 252 2.91 -4.18 0.74
N PHE A 253 3.71 -3.13 0.87
CA PHE A 253 4.13 -2.29 -0.24
C PHE A 253 5.58 -2.60 -0.60
N ARG A 254 5.80 -3.02 -1.85
CA ARG A 254 7.11 -3.36 -2.38
C ARG A 254 7.32 -2.86 -3.80
N HIS A 255 6.31 -2.98 -4.66
CA HIS A 255 6.42 -2.73 -6.09
C HIS A 255 5.84 -1.37 -6.47
N LEU A 256 6.55 -0.70 -7.38
CA LEU A 256 6.14 0.56 -7.97
C LEU A 256 6.33 0.47 -9.49
N TYR A 257 5.25 0.73 -10.26
CA TYR A 257 5.28 0.70 -11.71
C TYR A 257 4.80 2.02 -12.29
N THR A 258 5.71 2.73 -12.96
CA THR A 258 5.42 4.01 -13.65
C THR A 258 5.25 3.83 -15.16
N ASP A 259 5.40 2.61 -15.68
CA ASP A 259 5.22 2.22 -17.07
C ASP A 259 3.81 1.62 -17.31
N ASP A 260 3.60 0.99 -18.48
CA ASP A 260 2.30 0.46 -18.90
C ASP A 260 1.88 -0.84 -18.22
N ARG A 261 2.69 -1.40 -17.32
CA ARG A 261 2.31 -2.59 -16.54
C ARG A 261 1.06 -2.31 -15.71
N SER A 262 0.29 -3.38 -15.47
CA SER A 262 -0.82 -3.33 -14.51
C SER A 262 -0.30 -2.98 -13.11
N VAL A 263 -1.06 -2.14 -12.42
CA VAL A 263 -0.85 -1.75 -11.02
C VAL A 263 -1.94 -2.31 -10.11
N ALA A 264 -2.72 -3.27 -10.61
CA ALA A 264 -3.65 -4.00 -9.77
C ALA A 264 -2.88 -4.73 -8.64
N PRO A 265 -3.40 -4.74 -7.41
CA PRO A 265 -2.80 -5.50 -6.31
C PRO A 265 -2.61 -6.97 -6.66
N LEU A 266 -1.59 -7.59 -6.10
CA LEU A 266 -1.28 -8.99 -6.34
C LEU A 266 -1.55 -9.82 -5.08
N VAL A 267 -2.30 -10.90 -5.20
CA VAL A 267 -2.37 -11.92 -4.16
C VAL A 267 -1.11 -12.77 -4.25
N GLU A 268 -0.15 -12.52 -3.36
CA GLU A 268 1.17 -13.16 -3.39
C GLU A 268 1.18 -14.52 -2.69
N LEU A 269 0.26 -14.73 -1.76
CA LEU A 269 0.07 -15.98 -1.06
C LEU A 269 -1.42 -16.22 -0.86
N ALA A 270 -1.87 -17.43 -1.16
CA ALA A 270 -3.21 -17.89 -0.82
C ALA A 270 -3.16 -19.39 -0.50
N SER A 271 -3.72 -19.80 0.62
CA SER A 271 -3.77 -21.21 1.01
C SER A 271 -4.86 -21.46 2.03
N ASN A 272 -5.31 -22.74 2.13
CA ASN A 272 -6.32 -23.19 3.09
C ASN A 272 -7.64 -22.40 2.98
N LEU A 273 -8.05 -22.03 1.76
CA LEU A 273 -9.19 -21.13 1.52
C LEU A 273 -10.52 -21.75 1.97
N ASP A 274 -10.71 -23.07 1.82
CA ASP A 274 -11.89 -23.80 2.27
C ASP A 274 -11.82 -24.18 3.77
N GLY A 275 -10.72 -23.86 4.45
CA GLY A 275 -10.50 -24.22 5.85
C GLY A 275 -11.01 -23.17 6.84
N HIS A 276 -10.88 -23.50 8.13
CA HIS A 276 -11.25 -22.57 9.20
C HIS A 276 -10.32 -21.36 9.32
N ASP A 277 -9.07 -21.51 8.88
CA ASP A 277 -8.03 -20.45 8.93
C ASP A 277 -7.47 -20.19 7.52
N PRO A 278 -8.19 -19.48 6.65
CA PRO A 278 -7.69 -19.12 5.34
C PRO A 278 -6.49 -18.16 5.47
N ARG A 279 -5.54 -18.29 4.56
CA ARG A 279 -4.28 -17.51 4.55
C ARG A 279 -4.16 -16.75 3.25
N CYS A 280 -3.87 -15.47 3.36
CA CYS A 280 -3.68 -14.59 2.22
C CYS A 280 -2.68 -13.50 2.56
N VAL A 281 -1.87 -13.11 1.58
CA VAL A 281 -1.03 -11.91 1.61
C VAL A 281 -1.22 -11.15 0.31
N VAL A 282 -1.43 -9.85 0.40
CA VAL A 282 -1.65 -8.98 -0.76
C VAL A 282 -0.50 -7.98 -0.89
N SER A 283 0.07 -7.87 -2.08
CA SER A 283 1.03 -6.82 -2.43
C SER A 283 0.29 -5.63 -3.04
N ILE A 284 0.45 -4.46 -2.46
CA ILE A 284 -0.06 -3.20 -3.00
C ILE A 284 0.97 -2.64 -3.97
N ILE A 285 0.51 -2.19 -5.12
CA ILE A 285 1.37 -1.69 -6.19
C ILE A 285 1.24 -0.18 -6.29
N GLY A 286 2.36 0.55 -6.11
CA GLY A 286 2.42 1.98 -6.37
C GLY A 286 2.38 2.28 -7.87
N CYS A 287 1.66 3.32 -8.27
CA CYS A 287 1.48 3.66 -9.68
C CYS A 287 2.23 4.92 -10.13
N THR A 288 2.78 5.70 -9.20
CA THR A 288 3.53 6.93 -9.51
C THR A 288 4.96 6.85 -8.97
N GLY A 289 5.89 7.62 -9.56
CA GLY A 289 7.11 7.98 -8.84
C GLY A 289 6.82 8.97 -7.71
N ASP A 290 7.79 9.18 -6.84
CA ASP A 290 7.75 10.30 -5.92
C ASP A 290 8.15 11.59 -6.66
N TRP A 291 7.13 12.27 -7.14
CA TRP A 291 7.26 13.55 -7.85
C TRP A 291 6.79 14.72 -6.98
N PHE A 292 6.75 14.54 -5.67
CA PHE A 292 6.45 15.61 -4.71
C PHE A 292 7.72 16.34 -4.29
N GLY A 293 8.69 15.61 -3.78
CA GLY A 293 9.98 16.15 -3.34
C GLY A 293 11.06 15.09 -3.18
N ASN A 294 10.73 13.84 -3.57
CA ASN A 294 11.59 12.68 -3.38
C ASN A 294 11.88 12.41 -1.87
N TRP A 295 12.68 11.41 -1.57
CA TRP A 295 12.95 10.93 -0.21
C TRP A 295 13.72 11.91 0.68
N ASP A 296 14.38 12.94 0.12
CA ASP A 296 15.18 13.95 0.84
C ASP A 296 14.63 15.38 0.73
N GLY A 297 13.51 15.56 0.01
CA GLY A 297 12.90 16.88 -0.18
C GLY A 297 13.69 17.82 -1.09
N LEU A 298 14.59 17.30 -1.92
CA LEU A 298 15.49 18.11 -2.76
C LEU A 298 15.18 18.03 -4.26
N GLU A 299 14.49 17.00 -4.72
CA GLU A 299 14.13 16.82 -6.14
C GLU A 299 12.62 17.00 -6.32
N ILE A 300 12.21 18.24 -6.51
CA ILE A 300 10.81 18.60 -6.66
C ILE A 300 10.35 18.28 -8.10
N GLY A 301 9.26 17.52 -8.23
CA GLY A 301 8.59 17.24 -9.48
C GLY A 301 7.54 18.28 -9.83
N THR A 302 6.55 17.87 -10.63
CA THR A 302 5.46 18.75 -11.06
C THR A 302 4.11 18.06 -10.98
N VAL A 303 3.03 18.83 -10.81
CA VAL A 303 1.65 18.34 -10.85
C VAL A 303 1.34 17.63 -12.16
N ASP A 304 1.92 18.09 -13.28
CA ASP A 304 1.64 17.58 -14.62
C ASP A 304 2.17 16.15 -14.84
N GLN A 305 3.12 15.68 -14.02
CA GLN A 305 3.54 14.27 -14.04
C GLN A 305 2.43 13.35 -13.54
N PHE A 306 1.64 13.81 -12.58
CA PHE A 306 0.49 13.09 -12.05
C PHE A 306 -0.75 13.24 -12.94
N ILE A 307 -1.17 14.47 -13.19
CA ILE A 307 -2.31 14.83 -14.02
C ILE A 307 -2.08 16.23 -14.59
N THR A 308 -2.16 16.36 -15.92
CA THR A 308 -1.91 17.63 -16.62
C THR A 308 -2.98 18.69 -16.34
N LYS A 309 -2.67 19.97 -16.62
CA LYS A 309 -3.58 21.09 -16.39
C LYS A 309 -4.88 20.99 -17.20
N ASP A 310 -4.83 20.39 -18.39
CA ASP A 310 -6.02 20.12 -19.20
C ASP A 310 -6.79 18.87 -18.78
N LEU A 311 -6.35 18.22 -17.71
CA LEU A 311 -6.93 17.02 -17.09
C LEU A 311 -6.88 15.76 -17.97
N LYS A 312 -6.18 15.75 -19.10
CA LYS A 312 -6.20 14.63 -20.06
C LYS A 312 -4.99 13.71 -19.97
N GLY A 313 -3.84 14.26 -19.60
CA GLY A 313 -2.57 13.56 -19.55
C GLY A 313 -2.05 13.34 -18.14
N GLY A 314 -0.83 12.83 -18.06
CA GLY A 314 -0.19 12.43 -16.81
C GLY A 314 -0.44 10.95 -16.46
N ARG A 315 0.20 10.49 -15.39
CA ARG A 315 0.16 9.07 -15.03
C ARG A 315 -1.19 8.62 -14.47
N LEU A 316 -1.83 9.44 -13.65
CA LEU A 316 -3.07 9.05 -12.98
C LEU A 316 -4.23 8.77 -13.94
N PRO A 317 -4.49 9.60 -14.98
CA PRO A 317 -5.48 9.26 -15.99
C PRO A 317 -5.21 7.91 -16.68
N GLN A 318 -3.96 7.57 -16.99
CA GLN A 318 -3.63 6.28 -17.60
C GLN A 318 -4.05 5.08 -16.73
N VAL A 319 -3.93 5.20 -15.41
CA VAL A 319 -4.28 4.14 -14.46
C VAL A 319 -5.79 4.11 -14.20
N ILE A 320 -6.37 5.27 -13.89
CA ILE A 320 -7.78 5.39 -13.51
C ILE A 320 -8.70 5.01 -14.68
N ASP A 321 -8.38 5.44 -15.90
CA ASP A 321 -9.19 5.15 -17.09
C ASP A 321 -9.16 3.65 -17.47
N ARG A 322 -8.16 2.88 -16.99
CA ARG A 322 -8.15 1.41 -17.06
C ARG A 322 -8.98 0.74 -15.94
N GLY A 323 -9.48 1.52 -14.98
CA GLY A 323 -10.19 1.01 -13.81
C GLY A 323 -9.28 0.33 -12.77
N GLU A 324 -7.99 0.56 -12.81
CA GLU A 324 -7.04 0.03 -11.83
C GLU A 324 -6.89 0.97 -10.64
N PRO A 325 -6.59 0.46 -9.43
CA PRO A 325 -6.32 1.29 -8.26
C PRO A 325 -5.18 2.29 -8.52
N ALA A 326 -5.43 3.56 -8.26
CA ALA A 326 -4.43 4.62 -8.38
C ALA A 326 -3.76 4.87 -7.03
N VAL A 327 -2.67 4.15 -6.76
CA VAL A 327 -1.91 4.26 -5.52
C VAL A 327 -0.71 5.17 -5.75
N LEU A 328 -0.81 6.41 -5.29
CA LEU A 328 0.26 7.40 -5.34
C LEU A 328 1.34 7.06 -4.32
N VAL A 329 2.59 7.42 -4.59
CA VAL A 329 3.73 7.17 -3.69
C VAL A 329 4.48 8.47 -3.42
N CYS A 330 4.80 8.72 -2.17
CA CYS A 330 5.67 9.80 -1.73
C CYS A 330 6.48 9.39 -0.50
N HIS A 331 7.48 10.21 -0.17
CA HIS A 331 8.19 10.15 1.10
C HIS A 331 7.85 11.39 1.94
N TRP A 332 7.81 11.23 3.25
CA TRP A 332 7.42 12.30 4.15
C TRP A 332 8.32 13.53 4.07
N PRO A 333 9.68 13.39 3.98
CA PRO A 333 10.54 14.53 3.74
C PRO A 333 10.26 15.25 2.40
N GLY A 334 9.81 14.50 1.38
CA GLY A 334 9.43 15.04 0.07
C GLY A 334 8.12 15.82 0.08
N ILE A 335 7.15 15.45 0.91
CA ILE A 335 5.93 16.25 1.11
C ILE A 335 6.23 17.55 1.86
N TYR A 336 7.12 17.47 2.88
CA TYR A 336 7.53 18.62 3.70
C TYR A 336 8.49 19.55 2.99
N CYS A 337 9.28 19.06 2.03
CA CYS A 337 10.32 19.83 1.29
C CYS A 337 11.17 20.70 2.21
N ASN A 338 11.67 20.11 3.30
CA ASN A 338 12.57 20.79 4.25
C ASN A 338 11.99 22.09 4.86
N GLY A 339 10.68 22.23 4.91
CA GLY A 339 9.95 23.39 5.46
C GLY A 339 9.28 24.29 4.42
N ASP A 340 9.62 24.13 3.13
CA ASP A 340 8.97 24.90 2.05
C ASP A 340 7.57 24.40 1.70
N GLU A 341 7.23 23.16 2.11
CA GLU A 341 5.93 22.48 1.93
C GLU A 341 5.51 22.38 0.44
N THR A 342 6.40 22.57 -0.50
CA THR A 342 6.11 22.54 -1.95
C THR A 342 5.55 21.19 -2.38
N GLY A 343 6.02 20.07 -1.81
CA GLY A 343 5.47 18.75 -2.07
C GLY A 343 4.01 18.63 -1.64
N PHE A 344 3.65 19.24 -0.52
CA PHE A 344 2.26 19.29 -0.07
C PHE A 344 1.38 20.15 -0.99
N ASP A 345 1.91 21.27 -1.50
CA ASP A 345 1.18 22.10 -2.46
C ASP A 345 0.98 21.38 -3.81
N ILE A 346 1.96 20.58 -4.26
CA ILE A 346 1.78 19.70 -5.41
C ILE A 346 0.67 18.69 -5.13
N PHE A 347 0.66 18.05 -3.96
CA PHE A 347 -0.36 17.07 -3.59
C PHE A 347 -1.77 17.68 -3.59
N LYS A 348 -1.94 18.86 -3.00
CA LYS A 348 -3.21 19.59 -3.00
C LYS A 348 -3.73 19.80 -4.42
N GLN A 349 -2.88 20.29 -5.34
CA GLN A 349 -3.25 20.52 -6.74
C GLN A 349 -3.56 19.21 -7.49
N VAL A 350 -2.84 18.12 -7.20
CA VAL A 350 -3.14 16.79 -7.77
C VAL A 350 -4.54 16.34 -7.36
N VAL A 351 -4.88 16.45 -6.08
CA VAL A 351 -6.21 16.09 -5.56
C VAL A 351 -7.31 16.95 -6.20
N GLU A 352 -7.11 18.26 -6.30
CA GLU A 352 -8.05 19.17 -6.94
C GLU A 352 -8.31 18.79 -8.41
N ARG A 353 -7.25 18.50 -9.17
CA ARG A 353 -7.38 18.08 -10.58
C ARG A 353 -8.05 16.71 -10.72
N LEU A 354 -7.76 15.76 -9.81
CA LEU A 354 -8.43 14.46 -9.78
C LEU A 354 -9.94 14.61 -9.56
N HIS A 355 -10.35 15.38 -8.56
CA HIS A 355 -11.75 15.61 -8.25
C HIS A 355 -12.47 16.45 -9.32
N ALA A 356 -11.75 17.30 -10.08
CA ALA A 356 -12.31 18.03 -11.21
C ALA A 356 -12.58 17.13 -12.43
N ARG A 357 -11.80 16.05 -12.60
CA ARG A 357 -11.97 15.11 -13.72
C ARG A 357 -12.91 13.97 -13.43
N TYR A 358 -12.85 13.40 -12.21
CA TYR A 358 -13.47 12.13 -11.86
C TYR A 358 -14.46 12.29 -10.72
N ASP A 359 -15.67 11.76 -10.89
CA ASP A 359 -16.71 11.65 -9.86
C ASP A 359 -16.85 10.23 -9.29
N ASN A 360 -16.11 9.27 -9.87
CA ASN A 360 -16.15 7.84 -9.55
C ASN A 360 -14.92 7.35 -8.77
N LEU A 361 -14.20 8.23 -8.07
CA LEU A 361 -13.08 7.83 -7.22
C LEU A 361 -13.54 7.46 -5.81
N ARG A 362 -12.75 6.59 -5.17
CA ARG A 362 -12.92 6.22 -3.77
C ARG A 362 -11.56 6.18 -3.09
N TRP A 363 -11.31 7.12 -2.18
CA TRP A 363 -10.12 7.06 -1.32
C TRP A 363 -10.22 5.90 -0.35
N MET A 364 -9.17 5.09 -0.26
CA MET A 364 -9.11 3.87 0.53
C MET A 364 -7.76 3.72 1.20
N LYS A 365 -7.75 3.12 2.40
CA LYS A 365 -6.53 2.62 3.04
C LYS A 365 -5.96 1.45 2.23
N ASN A 366 -4.68 1.16 2.37
CA ASN A 366 -4.08 -0.01 1.75
C ASN A 366 -4.70 -1.33 2.25
N SER A 367 -5.03 -1.41 3.54
CA SER A 367 -5.75 -2.54 4.14
C SER A 367 -7.14 -2.75 3.53
N GLU A 368 -7.88 -1.67 3.27
CA GLU A 368 -9.19 -1.74 2.61
C GLU A 368 -9.04 -2.26 1.16
N ILE A 369 -8.01 -1.79 0.43
CA ILE A 369 -7.70 -2.27 -0.93
C ILE A 369 -7.28 -3.74 -0.89
N ALA A 370 -6.39 -4.13 0.01
CA ALA A 370 -5.91 -5.50 0.17
C ALA A 370 -7.05 -6.46 0.47
N ARG A 371 -7.95 -6.11 1.40
CA ARG A 371 -9.14 -6.89 1.76
C ARG A 371 -10.06 -7.08 0.56
N TYR A 372 -10.32 -6.01 -0.16
CA TYR A 372 -11.18 -6.08 -1.35
C TYR A 372 -10.57 -6.98 -2.43
N TRP A 373 -9.26 -6.86 -2.66
CA TRP A 373 -8.55 -7.69 -3.65
C TRP A 373 -8.47 -9.15 -3.26
N ALA A 374 -8.23 -9.45 -1.99
CA ALA A 374 -8.29 -10.82 -1.48
C ALA A 374 -9.68 -11.45 -1.75
N ALA A 375 -10.76 -10.76 -1.43
CA ALA A 375 -12.10 -11.25 -1.72
C ALA A 375 -12.36 -11.36 -3.22
N LYS A 376 -11.97 -10.35 -4.01
CA LYS A 376 -12.14 -10.32 -5.47
C LYS A 376 -11.46 -11.51 -6.17
N GLU A 377 -10.24 -11.84 -5.78
CA GLU A 377 -9.43 -12.87 -6.44
C GLU A 377 -9.68 -14.28 -5.86
N LEU A 378 -10.14 -14.38 -4.62
CA LEU A 378 -10.20 -15.64 -3.89
C LEU A 378 -11.62 -16.12 -3.58
N THR A 379 -12.67 -15.38 -3.91
CA THR A 379 -14.04 -15.87 -3.83
C THR A 379 -14.29 -16.84 -4.98
N ARG A 380 -14.73 -18.06 -4.67
CA ARG A 380 -15.27 -18.97 -5.69
C ARG A 380 -16.60 -18.44 -6.19
N ILE A 381 -16.78 -18.40 -7.51
CA ILE A 381 -18.00 -17.88 -8.14
C ILE A 381 -18.50 -18.92 -9.12
N ASP A 382 -19.64 -19.52 -8.79
CA ASP A 382 -20.36 -20.44 -9.64
C ASP A 382 -21.59 -19.74 -10.22
N HIS A 383 -21.88 -19.96 -11.51
CA HIS A 383 -23.02 -19.36 -12.22
C HIS A 383 -23.90 -20.44 -12.84
N GLU A 384 -25.14 -20.43 -12.45
CA GLU A 384 -26.23 -21.21 -13.03
C GLU A 384 -27.20 -20.28 -13.79
N GLU A 385 -28.19 -20.78 -14.48
CA GLU A 385 -29.06 -20.02 -15.40
C GLU A 385 -29.62 -18.71 -14.80
N HIS A 386 -30.08 -18.73 -13.54
CA HIS A 386 -30.63 -17.56 -12.84
C HIS A 386 -30.10 -17.41 -11.44
N LYS A 387 -28.88 -17.89 -11.20
CA LYS A 387 -28.28 -17.93 -9.86
C LYS A 387 -26.78 -17.83 -9.92
N ILE A 388 -26.21 -16.99 -9.05
CA ILE A 388 -24.78 -16.90 -8.79
C ILE A 388 -24.55 -17.32 -7.35
N VAL A 389 -23.67 -18.29 -7.13
CA VAL A 389 -23.23 -18.71 -5.81
C VAL A 389 -21.81 -18.19 -5.59
N LEU A 390 -21.61 -17.51 -4.50
CA LEU A 390 -20.34 -16.93 -4.06
C LEU A 390 -19.93 -17.62 -2.77
N ASP A 391 -18.74 -18.23 -2.76
CA ASP A 391 -18.17 -18.81 -1.55
C ASP A 391 -16.85 -18.09 -1.23
N ALA A 392 -16.91 -17.23 -0.24
CA ALA A 392 -15.86 -16.27 0.08
C ALA A 392 -15.02 -16.70 1.30
N PRO A 393 -13.70 -16.86 1.16
CA PRO A 393 -12.84 -17.13 2.31
C PRO A 393 -12.66 -15.90 3.21
N PHE A 394 -12.86 -14.68 2.66
CA PHE A 394 -12.70 -13.42 3.34
C PHE A 394 -13.90 -12.50 3.12
N ALA A 395 -14.33 -11.83 4.17
CA ALA A 395 -15.36 -10.79 4.06
C ALA A 395 -14.79 -9.51 3.40
N ALA A 396 -15.63 -8.84 2.59
CA ALA A 396 -15.26 -7.56 1.99
C ALA A 396 -16.47 -6.63 1.90
N PRO A 397 -16.39 -5.40 2.42
CA PRO A 397 -17.43 -4.41 2.24
C PRO A 397 -17.52 -3.97 0.78
N LEU A 398 -18.71 -3.56 0.35
CA LEU A 398 -18.99 -3.03 -0.98
C LEU A 398 -18.58 -3.97 -2.13
N PHE A 399 -18.62 -5.27 -1.91
CA PHE A 399 -18.34 -6.25 -2.96
C PHE A 399 -19.33 -6.08 -4.09
N THR A 400 -18.83 -5.92 -5.31
CA THR A 400 -19.65 -5.50 -6.44
C THR A 400 -19.48 -6.48 -7.59
N ILE A 401 -20.56 -7.12 -7.99
CA ILE A 401 -20.59 -8.03 -9.14
C ILE A 401 -21.48 -7.48 -10.24
N GLN A 402 -21.14 -7.81 -11.48
CA GLN A 402 -21.94 -7.49 -12.67
C GLN A 402 -22.13 -8.76 -13.50
N PHE A 403 -23.34 -8.96 -13.98
CA PHE A 403 -23.71 -10.10 -14.82
C PHE A 403 -24.83 -9.70 -15.80
N GLU A 404 -25.05 -10.51 -16.82
CA GLU A 404 -26.14 -10.33 -17.80
C GLU A 404 -27.44 -10.95 -17.27
N ALA A 405 -28.55 -10.27 -17.47
CA ALA A 405 -29.87 -10.72 -17.08
C ALA A 405 -30.97 -10.10 -17.97
N ARG A 406 -32.10 -10.77 -18.05
CA ARG A 406 -33.25 -10.29 -18.83
C ARG A 406 -33.72 -8.91 -18.36
N ALA A 407 -34.44 -8.21 -19.26
CA ALA A 407 -34.88 -6.83 -19.01
C ALA A 407 -35.82 -6.67 -17.81
N ASP A 408 -36.56 -7.69 -17.44
CA ASP A 408 -37.51 -7.74 -16.33
C ASP A 408 -36.94 -8.34 -15.03
N ALA A 409 -35.68 -8.79 -15.04
CA ALA A 409 -35.03 -9.40 -13.88
C ALA A 409 -34.79 -8.40 -12.73
N VAL A 410 -35.12 -8.83 -11.52
CA VAL A 410 -34.88 -8.12 -10.26
C VAL A 410 -34.04 -9.02 -9.37
N PRO A 411 -32.81 -8.60 -8.97
CA PRO A 411 -31.96 -9.43 -8.18
C PRO A 411 -32.44 -9.56 -6.74
N LYS A 412 -32.25 -10.75 -6.16
CA LYS A 412 -32.46 -11.06 -4.75
C LYS A 412 -31.16 -11.58 -4.17
N LEU A 413 -30.80 -11.11 -2.98
CA LEU A 413 -29.61 -11.54 -2.26
C LEU A 413 -29.99 -12.43 -1.09
N ARG A 414 -29.30 -13.57 -0.95
CA ARG A 414 -29.35 -14.41 0.24
C ARG A 414 -27.96 -14.56 0.85
N ILE A 415 -27.88 -14.41 2.15
CA ILE A 415 -26.67 -14.62 2.94
C ILE A 415 -26.99 -15.65 4.03
N ALA A 416 -26.19 -16.72 4.08
CA ALA A 416 -26.44 -17.84 4.99
C ALA A 416 -27.90 -18.34 4.94
N GLY A 417 -28.44 -18.46 3.74
CA GLY A 417 -29.82 -18.90 3.46
C GLY A 417 -30.93 -17.88 3.77
N LYS A 418 -30.63 -16.71 4.31
CA LYS A 418 -31.59 -15.65 4.64
C LYS A 418 -31.59 -14.56 3.58
N GLU A 419 -32.80 -14.19 3.11
CA GLU A 419 -32.97 -13.08 2.18
C GLU A 419 -32.52 -11.75 2.83
N GLN A 420 -31.76 -10.96 2.07
CA GLN A 420 -31.30 -9.62 2.44
C GLN A 420 -31.98 -8.58 1.56
N PRO A 421 -32.32 -7.41 2.10
CA PRO A 421 -32.94 -6.35 1.30
C PRO A 421 -31.97 -5.82 0.24
N LEU A 422 -32.45 -5.69 -1.00
CA LEU A 422 -31.75 -5.00 -2.08
C LEU A 422 -32.63 -3.87 -2.59
N THR A 423 -32.05 -2.66 -2.71
CA THR A 423 -32.74 -1.47 -3.21
C THR A 423 -32.17 -1.08 -4.57
N GLU A 424 -33.04 -0.75 -5.53
CA GLU A 424 -32.60 -0.22 -6.82
C GLU A 424 -32.02 1.20 -6.67
N ALA A 425 -30.78 1.37 -7.10
CA ALA A 425 -30.09 2.66 -7.09
C ALA A 425 -30.48 3.48 -8.32
N ALA A 426 -30.68 4.78 -8.16
CA ALA A 426 -31.09 5.68 -9.24
C ALA A 426 -30.03 5.84 -10.36
N ALA A 427 -28.77 5.51 -10.08
CA ALA A 427 -27.66 5.60 -11.04
C ALA A 427 -26.45 4.78 -10.53
N PRO A 428 -25.51 4.37 -11.42
CA PRO A 428 -24.32 3.61 -11.03
C PRO A 428 -23.48 4.29 -9.91
N LEU A 429 -23.36 5.60 -9.93
CA LEU A 429 -22.65 6.37 -8.89
C LEU A 429 -23.40 6.45 -7.54
N LYS A 430 -24.62 5.91 -7.46
CA LYS A 430 -25.39 5.81 -6.21
C LYS A 430 -25.36 4.41 -5.61
N LEU A 431 -24.58 3.48 -6.21
CA LEU A 431 -24.37 2.15 -5.64
C LEU A 431 -23.77 2.26 -4.23
N SER A 432 -24.34 1.49 -3.33
CA SER A 432 -23.94 1.32 -1.93
C SER A 432 -24.22 -0.12 -1.50
N SER A 433 -23.76 -0.52 -0.33
CA SER A 433 -24.07 -1.85 0.19
C SER A 433 -25.59 -2.07 0.30
N GLY A 434 -26.07 -3.22 -0.16
CA GLY A 434 -27.48 -3.54 -0.23
C GLY A 434 -28.22 -2.88 -1.39
N SER A 435 -27.52 -2.46 -2.45
CA SER A 435 -28.17 -1.87 -3.62
C SER A 435 -27.73 -2.51 -4.94
N TRP A 436 -28.57 -2.31 -5.97
CA TRP A 436 -28.28 -2.73 -7.32
C TRP A 436 -28.69 -1.68 -8.33
N VAL A 437 -28.11 -1.76 -9.52
CA VAL A 437 -28.48 -0.90 -10.64
C VAL A 437 -28.51 -1.73 -11.92
N LYS A 438 -29.39 -1.33 -12.84
CA LYS A 438 -29.51 -1.93 -14.15
C LYS A 438 -29.06 -0.98 -15.24
N ASP A 439 -28.29 -1.51 -16.17
CA ASP A 439 -27.95 -0.84 -17.43
C ASP A 439 -28.18 -1.80 -18.57
N LYS A 440 -29.28 -1.60 -19.32
CA LYS A 440 -29.75 -2.48 -20.40
C LYS A 440 -29.96 -3.92 -19.90
N GLU A 441 -29.18 -4.87 -20.40
CA GLU A 441 -29.21 -6.29 -20.03
C GLU A 441 -28.20 -6.64 -18.93
N ARG A 442 -27.57 -5.66 -18.28
CA ARG A 442 -26.61 -5.89 -17.19
C ARG A 442 -27.16 -5.43 -15.87
N ILE A 443 -27.05 -6.29 -14.88
CA ILE A 443 -27.31 -5.97 -13.48
C ILE A 443 -25.98 -5.86 -12.76
N THR A 444 -25.82 -4.81 -11.98
CA THR A 444 -24.71 -4.63 -11.04
C THR A 444 -25.26 -4.63 -9.63
N VAL A 445 -24.79 -5.54 -8.79
CA VAL A 445 -25.20 -5.68 -7.38
C VAL A 445 -24.01 -5.34 -6.49
N CYS A 446 -24.23 -4.50 -5.48
CA CYS A 446 -23.25 -4.14 -4.46
C CYS A 446 -23.77 -4.52 -3.08
N PHE A 447 -22.98 -5.25 -2.30
CA PHE A 447 -23.33 -5.66 -0.95
C PHE A 447 -22.06 -5.93 -0.12
N ASP A 448 -22.20 -6.00 1.20
CA ASP A 448 -21.11 -6.42 2.06
C ASP A 448 -21.04 -7.95 2.04
N LEU A 449 -20.04 -8.48 1.35
CA LEU A 449 -19.80 -9.91 1.22
C LEU A 449 -19.29 -10.44 2.56
N PRO A 450 -20.03 -11.35 3.22
CA PRO A 450 -19.51 -12.04 4.40
C PRO A 450 -18.58 -13.18 3.99
N ARG A 451 -17.86 -13.72 4.94
CA ARG A 451 -17.20 -15.02 4.77
C ARG A 451 -18.25 -16.13 4.64
N GLY A 452 -18.00 -17.08 3.73
CA GLY A 452 -18.88 -18.20 3.42
C GLY A 452 -19.84 -17.90 2.26
N GLU A 453 -20.96 -18.61 2.23
CA GLU A 453 -21.86 -18.60 1.10
C GLU A 453 -22.78 -17.36 1.04
N SER A 454 -22.82 -16.77 -0.13
CA SER A 454 -23.81 -15.77 -0.55
C SER A 454 -24.38 -16.16 -1.91
N VAL A 455 -25.67 -15.87 -2.13
CA VAL A 455 -26.37 -16.22 -3.36
C VAL A 455 -27.11 -15.03 -3.93
N VAL A 456 -26.92 -14.75 -5.22
CA VAL A 456 -27.71 -13.76 -5.98
C VAL A 456 -28.58 -14.52 -6.98
N GLU A 457 -29.90 -14.33 -6.91
CA GLU A 457 -30.91 -14.93 -7.79
C GLU A 457 -31.68 -13.83 -8.53
N TRP A 458 -32.20 -14.12 -9.78
CA TRP A 458 -33.02 -13.17 -10.54
C TRP A 458 -33.98 -13.83 -11.49
#